data_404d50506444a15659fe87c923394307
#
_entry.id   404d50506444a15659fe87c923394307
#
_cell.length_a   1.000
_cell.length_b   1.000
_cell.length_c   1.000
_cell.angle_alpha   90.00
_cell.angle_beta   90.00
_cell.angle_gamma   90.00
#
_symmetry.space_group_name_H-M   'P 1'
#
loop_
_entity.id
_entity.type
_entity.pdbx_description
1 polymer ?
#
loop_
_entity_poly.entity_id
_entity_poly.type
_entity_poly.pdbx_seq_one_letter_code
_entity_poly.pdbx_strand_id
1 'polypeptide(L)'
;TTANYINLYNTDGSKIYTVKTTLAGDGYPLDISISEDATKLIASYLYVSGESIKTNVVFYNFSEVGQNETERVVGGFNHYDSTIVGDVEFLNSTTAVAVGEDVLSIYHIKEYPSLTKEIRIDSEIERVFFGNGYIGIVLKNSDSGDIYKLVVYDTSAKEVCETTFNTQYDTIQFDGKSVLMSNASTFAVMNLKGKMLTTQNFDLPIESVLP
;
A
#
# COMPACT_ATOMS: atom_id res chain seq x y z
N THR A 1 3.38 14.53 9.00
CA THR A 1 1.96 14.72 9.34
C THR A 1 1.86 15.17 10.79
N THR A 2 1.15 16.25 11.04
CA THR A 2 0.58 16.48 12.36
C THR A 2 -0.78 15.80 12.40
N ALA A 3 -1.28 15.42 13.58
CA ALA A 3 -2.56 14.68 13.70
C ALA A 3 -3.75 15.29 12.95
N ASN A 4 -3.65 16.54 12.49
CA ASN A 4 -4.76 17.29 11.90
C ASN A 4 -4.50 17.80 10.47
N TYR A 5 -3.33 17.58 9.89
CA TYR A 5 -2.97 18.12 8.58
C TYR A 5 -2.02 17.24 7.80
N ILE A 6 -2.26 17.10 6.49
CA ILE A 6 -1.30 16.61 5.50
C ILE A 6 -0.85 17.82 4.68
N ASN A 7 0.44 18.12 4.70
CA ASN A 7 1.01 19.21 3.92
C ASN A 7 1.70 18.68 2.68
N LEU A 8 1.38 19.23 1.53
CA LEU A 8 2.00 18.93 0.25
C LEU A 8 2.98 20.04 -0.12
N TYR A 9 4.16 19.65 -0.56
CA TYR A 9 5.23 20.54 -0.95
C TYR A 9 5.76 20.17 -2.34
N ASN A 10 6.19 21.17 -3.11
CA ASN A 10 7.01 20.97 -4.29
C ASN A 10 8.43 20.52 -3.89
N THR A 11 9.18 20.03 -4.85
CA THR A 11 10.59 19.65 -4.66
C THR A 11 11.50 20.82 -4.30
N ASP A 12 11.11 22.06 -4.59
CA ASP A 12 11.78 23.30 -4.18
C ASP A 12 11.46 23.74 -2.74
N GLY A 13 10.60 22.99 -2.04
CA GLY A 13 10.15 23.27 -0.67
C GLY A 13 8.99 24.25 -0.57
N SER A 14 8.46 24.77 -1.66
CA SER A 14 7.26 25.62 -1.64
C SER A 14 6.02 24.75 -1.33
N LYS A 15 5.16 25.26 -0.43
CA LYS A 15 3.95 24.53 -0.06
C LYS A 15 2.88 24.66 -1.13
N ILE A 16 2.39 23.51 -1.64
CA ILE A 16 1.32 23.42 -2.63
C ILE A 16 -0.04 23.56 -1.95
N TYR A 17 -0.29 22.71 -0.92
CA TYR A 17 -1.58 22.62 -0.29
C TYR A 17 -1.49 22.07 1.15
N THR A 18 -2.52 22.35 1.94
CA THR A 18 -2.71 21.74 3.27
C THR A 18 -4.08 21.07 3.30
N VAL A 19 -4.09 19.75 3.40
CA VAL A 19 -5.30 18.96 3.61
C VAL A 19 -5.61 18.94 5.10
N LYS A 20 -6.83 19.32 5.48
CA LYS A 20 -7.32 19.18 6.86
C LYS A 20 -7.92 17.78 7.03
N THR A 21 -7.32 16.97 7.90
CA THR A 21 -7.78 15.61 8.14
C THR A 21 -9.08 15.54 8.97
N THR A 22 -9.45 16.63 9.64
CA THR A 22 -10.68 16.75 10.43
C THR A 22 -11.98 16.69 9.61
N LEU A 23 -11.92 16.87 8.30
CA LEU A 23 -13.09 16.71 7.42
C LEU A 23 -13.50 15.26 7.23
N ALA A 24 -12.55 14.37 7.37
CA ALA A 24 -12.85 12.95 7.44
C ALA A 24 -13.40 12.54 8.82
N GLY A 25 -13.78 13.51 9.71
CA GLY A 25 -14.30 13.28 11.05
C GLY A 25 -13.23 12.72 11.97
N ASP A 26 -12.52 13.46 12.74
CA ASP A 26 -11.54 13.09 13.81
C ASP A 26 -10.74 11.78 13.60
N GLY A 27 -10.57 11.33 12.36
CA GLY A 27 -9.80 10.14 12.01
C GLY A 27 -8.30 10.37 12.08
N TYR A 28 -7.56 9.35 12.49
CA TYR A 28 -6.10 9.35 12.49
C TYR A 28 -5.59 8.82 11.15
N PRO A 29 -4.79 9.58 10.38
CA PRO A 29 -4.20 9.07 9.16
C PRO A 29 -3.22 7.94 9.49
N LEU A 30 -3.43 6.78 8.87
CA LEU A 30 -2.56 5.61 8.98
C LEU A 30 -1.49 5.65 7.90
N ASP A 31 -1.93 5.81 6.66
CA ASP A 31 -1.05 5.82 5.50
C ASP A 31 -1.56 6.78 4.41
N ILE A 32 -0.65 7.26 3.57
CA ILE A 32 -0.93 8.18 2.47
C ILE A 32 -0.07 7.85 1.26
N SER A 33 -0.63 7.98 0.07
CA SER A 33 0.12 7.94 -1.18
C SER A 33 -0.33 9.04 -2.15
N ILE A 34 0.60 9.52 -2.95
CA ILE A 34 0.36 10.53 -3.98
C ILE A 34 0.51 9.91 -5.37
N SER A 35 -0.35 10.27 -6.30
CA SER A 35 -0.25 9.79 -7.69
C SER A 35 1.04 10.25 -8.37
N GLU A 36 1.49 9.49 -9.36
CA GLU A 36 2.72 9.78 -10.11
C GLU A 36 2.74 11.20 -10.73
N ASP A 37 1.57 11.70 -11.16
CA ASP A 37 1.40 13.06 -11.70
C ASP A 37 1.23 14.14 -10.61
N ALA A 38 1.31 13.76 -9.33
CA ALA A 38 1.13 14.60 -8.15
C ALA A 38 -0.21 15.38 -8.10
N THR A 39 -1.22 14.92 -8.84
CA THR A 39 -2.54 15.58 -8.88
C THR A 39 -3.55 14.99 -7.92
N LYS A 40 -3.29 13.79 -7.38
CA LYS A 40 -4.23 13.06 -6.52
C LYS A 40 -3.52 12.50 -5.29
N LEU A 41 -4.26 12.35 -4.21
CA LEU A 41 -3.80 11.71 -2.99
C LEU A 41 -4.86 10.73 -2.51
N ILE A 42 -4.43 9.57 -2.05
CA ILE A 42 -5.22 8.61 -1.28
C ILE A 42 -4.72 8.62 0.16
N ALA A 43 -5.61 8.52 1.12
CA ALA A 43 -5.27 8.38 2.52
C ALA A 43 -6.21 7.40 3.22
N SER A 44 -5.68 6.56 4.08
CA SER A 44 -6.46 5.76 5.02
C SER A 44 -6.53 6.44 6.37
N TYR A 45 -7.70 6.41 7.01
CA TYR A 45 -7.96 7.04 8.30
C TYR A 45 -8.58 6.03 9.25
N LEU A 46 -8.01 5.91 10.43
CA LEU A 46 -8.56 5.10 11.52
C LEU A 46 -9.50 5.93 12.39
N TYR A 47 -10.66 5.38 12.65
CA TYR A 47 -11.65 5.92 13.60
C TYR A 47 -11.87 4.91 14.73
N VAL A 48 -11.87 5.42 15.95
CA VAL A 48 -12.18 4.64 17.13
C VAL A 48 -13.39 5.26 17.80
N SER A 49 -14.48 4.51 17.91
CA SER A 49 -15.70 4.95 18.57
C SER A 49 -16.16 3.87 19.57
N GLY A 50 -15.86 4.09 20.86
CA GLY A 50 -16.06 3.07 21.88
C GLY A 50 -15.17 1.85 21.63
N GLU A 51 -15.80 0.68 21.47
CA GLU A 51 -15.12 -0.59 21.15
C GLU A 51 -15.03 -0.87 19.64
N SER A 52 -15.55 0.02 18.80
CA SER A 52 -15.58 -0.17 17.36
C SER A 52 -14.39 0.53 16.70
N ILE A 53 -13.73 -0.19 15.80
CA ILE A 53 -12.68 0.30 14.91
C ILE A 53 -13.26 0.35 13.50
N LYS A 54 -12.99 1.45 12.80
CA LYS A 54 -13.38 1.64 11.40
C LYS A 54 -12.24 2.28 10.65
N THR A 55 -12.05 1.91 9.40
CA THR A 55 -11.13 2.60 8.50
C THR A 55 -11.91 3.20 7.33
N ASN A 56 -11.60 4.45 7.02
CA ASN A 56 -12.09 5.11 5.82
C ASN A 56 -10.91 5.37 4.87
N VAL A 57 -11.12 5.10 3.60
CA VAL A 57 -10.19 5.46 2.54
C VAL A 57 -10.74 6.68 1.82
N VAL A 58 -9.98 7.77 1.79
CA VAL A 58 -10.40 9.08 1.26
C VAL A 58 -9.49 9.49 0.11
N PHE A 59 -10.10 10.04 -0.94
CA PHE A 59 -9.41 10.50 -2.14
C PHE A 59 -9.51 12.01 -2.27
N TYR A 60 -8.39 12.62 -2.58
CA TYR A 60 -8.25 14.05 -2.83
C TYR A 60 -7.78 14.30 -4.26
N ASN A 61 -8.26 15.39 -4.86
CA ASN A 61 -7.86 15.79 -6.22
C ASN A 61 -7.43 17.26 -6.21
N PHE A 62 -6.19 17.54 -6.60
CA PHE A 62 -5.58 18.88 -6.63
C PHE A 62 -5.67 19.56 -8.00
N SER A 63 -6.21 18.85 -9.02
CA SER A 63 -6.53 19.42 -10.32
C SER A 63 -7.75 20.36 -10.26
N GLU A 64 -8.16 20.91 -11.40
CA GLU A 64 -9.35 21.78 -11.52
C GLU A 64 -10.64 21.13 -10.99
N VAL A 65 -10.81 19.82 -11.19
CA VAL A 65 -11.97 19.07 -10.68
C VAL A 65 -12.08 19.23 -9.16
N GLY A 66 -11.02 18.96 -8.43
CA GLY A 66 -11.03 19.08 -6.97
C GLY A 66 -11.15 20.51 -6.45
N GLN A 67 -10.95 21.55 -7.30
CA GLN A 67 -11.13 22.95 -6.87
C GLN A 67 -12.57 23.28 -6.48
N ASN A 68 -13.51 22.59 -7.06
CA ASN A 68 -14.94 22.76 -6.80
C ASN A 68 -15.45 21.92 -5.63
N GLU A 69 -14.59 21.04 -5.09
CA GLU A 69 -14.95 20.14 -3.99
C GLU A 69 -14.49 20.69 -2.65
N THR A 70 -15.26 20.40 -1.60
CA THR A 70 -14.92 20.80 -0.23
C THR A 70 -13.59 20.14 0.18
N GLU A 71 -12.58 20.95 0.50
CA GLU A 71 -11.25 20.53 0.91
C GLU A 71 -10.59 19.54 -0.08
N ARG A 72 -10.95 19.62 -1.36
CA ARG A 72 -10.42 18.76 -2.42
C ARG A 72 -10.81 17.27 -2.31
N VAL A 73 -11.75 16.91 -1.44
CA VAL A 73 -12.23 15.54 -1.30
C VAL A 73 -13.14 15.20 -2.48
N VAL A 74 -12.73 14.24 -3.31
CA VAL A 74 -13.50 13.76 -4.46
C VAL A 74 -14.21 12.44 -4.22
N GLY A 75 -13.96 11.79 -3.08
CA GLY A 75 -14.66 10.58 -2.68
C GLY A 75 -14.06 9.93 -1.45
N GLY A 76 -14.83 9.03 -0.88
CA GLY A 76 -14.42 8.23 0.28
C GLY A 76 -15.16 6.91 0.34
N PHE A 77 -14.52 5.90 0.90
CA PHE A 77 -15.07 4.58 1.09
C PHE A 77 -14.95 4.21 2.58
N ASN A 78 -16.08 3.88 3.19
CA ASN A 78 -16.22 3.58 4.61
C ASN A 78 -16.76 2.16 4.88
N HIS A 79 -16.65 1.26 3.91
CA HIS A 79 -17.14 -0.12 4.04
C HIS A 79 -16.17 -1.04 4.81
N TYR A 80 -15.06 -0.49 5.31
CA TYR A 80 -14.05 -1.22 6.08
C TYR A 80 -14.37 -1.23 7.59
N ASP A 81 -15.61 -1.58 7.94
CA ASP A 81 -16.01 -1.74 9.33
C ASP A 81 -15.31 -2.96 9.94
N SER A 82 -14.64 -2.77 11.07
CA SER A 82 -13.90 -3.81 11.80
C SER A 82 -12.65 -4.34 11.07
N THR A 83 -12.18 -3.64 10.02
CA THR A 83 -10.95 -3.96 9.29
C THR A 83 -10.04 -2.75 9.28
N ILE A 84 -8.78 -2.93 9.63
CA ILE A 84 -7.77 -1.88 9.53
C ILE A 84 -7.17 -1.91 8.12
N VAL A 85 -7.29 -0.80 7.39
CA VAL A 85 -6.59 -0.58 6.12
C VAL A 85 -5.28 0.15 6.43
N GLY A 86 -4.22 -0.62 6.53
CA GLY A 86 -2.89 -0.13 6.95
C GLY A 86 -2.08 0.49 5.81
N ASP A 87 -2.30 0.02 4.60
CA ASP A 87 -1.47 0.37 3.45
C ASP A 87 -2.32 0.90 2.30
N VAL A 88 -1.92 2.04 1.73
CA VAL A 88 -2.52 2.62 0.52
C VAL A 88 -1.42 3.07 -0.43
N GLU A 89 -1.60 2.83 -1.73
CA GLU A 89 -0.62 3.23 -2.73
C GLU A 89 -1.25 3.61 -4.07
N PHE A 90 -0.72 4.62 -4.73
CA PHE A 90 -0.96 4.87 -6.14
C PHE A 90 -0.01 4.01 -6.98
N LEU A 91 -0.55 3.06 -7.73
CA LEU A 91 0.23 2.20 -8.64
C LEU A 91 0.61 2.93 -9.94
N ASN A 92 -0.14 3.96 -10.27
CA ASN A 92 0.07 4.90 -11.38
C ASN A 92 -0.84 6.13 -11.20
N SER A 93 -0.89 7.05 -12.17
CA SER A 93 -1.68 8.29 -12.07
C SER A 93 -3.20 8.10 -11.94
N THR A 94 -3.74 6.90 -12.19
CA THR A 94 -5.20 6.64 -12.19
C THR A 94 -5.63 5.41 -11.42
N THR A 95 -4.70 4.61 -10.92
CA THR A 95 -5.01 3.38 -10.19
C THR A 95 -4.40 3.45 -8.81
N ALA A 96 -5.21 3.27 -7.79
CA ALA A 96 -4.78 3.17 -6.42
C ALA A 96 -5.25 1.85 -5.79
N VAL A 97 -4.55 1.44 -4.74
CA VAL A 97 -4.84 0.25 -3.95
C VAL A 97 -4.96 0.61 -2.48
N ALA A 98 -5.82 -0.12 -1.79
CA ALA A 98 -5.91 -0.13 -0.34
C ALA A 98 -5.84 -1.58 0.13
N VAL A 99 -4.97 -1.87 1.09
CA VAL A 99 -4.79 -3.20 1.65
C VAL A 99 -5.14 -3.15 3.14
N GLY A 100 -6.15 -3.93 3.50
CA GLY A 100 -6.57 -4.16 4.88
C GLY A 100 -6.12 -5.52 5.37
N GLU A 101 -6.44 -5.84 6.62
CA GLU A 101 -6.07 -7.10 7.26
C GLU A 101 -6.57 -8.34 6.50
N ASP A 102 -7.71 -8.24 5.82
CA ASP A 102 -8.39 -9.34 5.12
C ASP A 102 -8.85 -8.96 3.70
N VAL A 103 -8.42 -7.82 3.18
CA VAL A 103 -8.94 -7.28 1.93
C VAL A 103 -7.90 -6.52 1.12
N LEU A 104 -7.93 -6.71 -0.20
CA LEU A 104 -7.22 -5.92 -1.21
C LEU A 104 -8.27 -5.25 -2.11
N SER A 105 -8.31 -3.93 -2.12
CA SER A 105 -9.23 -3.13 -2.93
C SER A 105 -8.50 -2.31 -3.98
N ILE A 106 -8.91 -2.40 -5.23
CA ILE A 106 -8.38 -1.60 -6.35
C ILE A 106 -9.39 -0.53 -6.73
N TYR A 107 -8.90 0.69 -6.81
CA TYR A 107 -9.66 1.86 -7.22
C TYR A 107 -9.15 2.43 -8.53
N HIS A 108 -10.08 2.86 -9.38
CA HIS A 108 -9.76 3.65 -10.56
C HIS A 108 -10.25 5.09 -10.36
N ILE A 109 -9.34 6.06 -10.58
CA ILE A 109 -9.58 7.47 -10.32
C ILE A 109 -9.27 8.26 -11.59
N LYS A 110 -10.31 8.72 -12.29
CA LYS A 110 -10.18 9.78 -13.32
C LYS A 110 -10.40 11.13 -12.66
N GLU A 111 -11.66 11.50 -12.51
CA GLU A 111 -12.10 12.70 -11.77
C GLU A 111 -12.49 12.30 -10.35
N TYR A 112 -13.31 11.27 -10.25
CA TYR A 112 -13.81 10.68 -9.00
C TYR A 112 -13.38 9.21 -8.89
N PRO A 113 -13.16 8.72 -7.66
CA PRO A 113 -12.76 7.34 -7.45
C PRO A 113 -13.92 6.37 -7.64
N SER A 114 -13.61 5.19 -8.14
CA SER A 114 -14.52 4.05 -8.20
C SER A 114 -13.82 2.77 -7.78
N LEU A 115 -14.44 1.98 -6.92
CA LEU A 115 -13.97 0.64 -6.59
C LEU A 115 -14.16 -0.25 -7.82
N THR A 116 -13.06 -0.81 -8.33
CA THR A 116 -13.09 -1.66 -9.53
C THR A 116 -12.99 -3.13 -9.21
N LYS A 117 -12.28 -3.46 -8.14
CA LYS A 117 -12.13 -4.84 -7.69
C LYS A 117 -11.84 -4.91 -6.21
N GLU A 118 -12.34 -5.96 -5.58
CA GLU A 118 -12.03 -6.33 -4.21
C GLU A 118 -11.71 -7.83 -4.16
N ILE A 119 -10.68 -8.19 -3.41
CA ILE A 119 -10.26 -9.58 -3.17
C ILE A 119 -10.21 -9.78 -1.67
N ARG A 120 -10.86 -10.82 -1.18
CA ARG A 120 -10.73 -11.27 0.21
C ARG A 120 -9.44 -12.09 0.37
N ILE A 121 -8.77 -11.88 1.49
CA ILE A 121 -7.52 -12.53 1.85
C ILE A 121 -7.79 -13.32 3.14
N ASP A 122 -7.80 -14.66 3.01
CA ASP A 122 -8.17 -15.55 4.12
C ASP A 122 -6.94 -15.97 4.96
N SER A 123 -5.89 -15.18 4.96
CA SER A 123 -4.63 -15.48 5.67
C SER A 123 -4.08 -14.20 6.29
N GLU A 124 -3.32 -14.35 7.38
CA GLU A 124 -2.65 -13.23 8.03
C GLU A 124 -1.65 -12.56 7.08
N ILE A 125 -1.79 -11.26 6.88
CA ILE A 125 -0.86 -10.44 6.10
C ILE A 125 0.32 -10.08 7.00
N GLU A 126 1.49 -10.61 6.70
CA GLU A 126 2.74 -10.28 7.40
C GLU A 126 3.35 -8.97 6.84
N ARG A 127 3.24 -8.77 5.53
CA ARG A 127 3.83 -7.61 4.86
C ARG A 127 3.17 -7.29 3.53
N VAL A 128 3.11 -5.98 3.24
CA VAL A 128 2.72 -5.45 1.93
C VAL A 128 3.88 -4.63 1.37
N PHE A 129 4.09 -4.68 0.07
CA PHE A 129 5.07 -3.84 -0.61
C PHE A 129 4.60 -3.54 -2.05
N PHE A 130 4.98 -2.36 -2.53
CA PHE A 130 4.54 -1.85 -3.82
C PHE A 130 5.73 -1.48 -4.69
N GLY A 131 5.56 -1.50 -6.00
CA GLY A 131 6.55 -1.00 -6.94
C GLY A 131 6.29 -1.46 -8.37
N ASN A 132 6.68 -0.64 -9.34
CA ASN A 132 6.61 -0.97 -10.77
C ASN A 132 5.22 -1.42 -11.25
N GLY A 133 4.15 -0.93 -10.62
CA GLY A 133 2.77 -1.32 -10.92
C GLY A 133 2.37 -2.71 -10.39
N TYR A 134 3.10 -3.25 -9.43
CA TYR A 134 2.79 -4.51 -8.75
C TYR A 134 2.48 -4.28 -7.28
N ILE A 135 1.71 -5.21 -6.71
CA ILE A 135 1.37 -5.31 -5.30
C ILE A 135 1.91 -6.65 -4.82
N GLY A 136 2.83 -6.65 -3.88
CA GLY A 136 3.32 -7.86 -3.22
C GLY A 136 2.72 -8.00 -1.85
N ILE A 137 2.17 -9.17 -1.54
CA ILE A 137 1.61 -9.51 -0.24
C ILE A 137 2.30 -10.76 0.27
N VAL A 138 2.93 -10.66 1.42
CA VAL A 138 3.49 -11.80 2.16
C VAL A 138 2.47 -12.23 3.20
N LEU A 139 2.03 -13.46 3.08
CA LEU A 139 1.09 -14.10 3.99
C LEU A 139 1.86 -15.06 4.90
N LYS A 140 1.47 -15.11 6.16
CA LYS A 140 1.97 -16.07 7.13
C LYS A 140 0.94 -17.18 7.30
N ASN A 141 1.41 -18.41 7.24
CA ASN A 141 0.58 -19.55 7.57
C ASN A 141 0.80 -19.92 9.04
N SER A 142 -0.14 -19.54 9.91
CA SER A 142 -0.08 -19.81 11.35
C SER A 142 -0.06 -21.28 11.71
N ASP A 143 -0.56 -22.18 10.83
CA ASP A 143 -0.65 -23.62 11.12
C ASP A 143 0.61 -24.41 10.74
N SER A 144 1.48 -23.86 9.90
CA SER A 144 2.65 -24.58 9.33
C SER A 144 4.00 -24.02 9.76
N GLY A 145 4.07 -23.20 10.81
CA GLY A 145 5.33 -22.63 11.31
C GLY A 145 5.84 -21.49 10.43
N ASP A 146 7.16 -21.46 10.18
CA ASP A 146 7.82 -20.38 9.44
C ASP A 146 7.69 -20.50 7.91
N ILE A 147 6.51 -20.87 7.42
CA ILE A 147 6.23 -20.88 5.98
C ILE A 147 5.49 -19.61 5.61
N TYR A 148 6.12 -18.85 4.73
CA TYR A 148 5.57 -17.62 4.15
C TYR A 148 5.12 -17.90 2.72
N LYS A 149 4.02 -17.25 2.34
CA LYS A 149 3.49 -17.28 0.97
C LYS A 149 3.54 -15.87 0.41
N LEU A 150 4.26 -15.67 -0.67
CA LEU A 150 4.24 -14.43 -1.44
C LEU A 150 3.24 -14.55 -2.58
N VAL A 151 2.33 -13.61 -2.64
CA VAL A 151 1.43 -13.42 -3.78
C VAL A 151 1.69 -12.04 -4.39
N VAL A 152 1.86 -11.99 -5.69
CA VAL A 152 2.05 -10.74 -6.43
C VAL A 152 0.85 -10.52 -7.36
N TYR A 153 0.27 -9.33 -7.27
CA TYR A 153 -0.82 -8.87 -8.13
C TYR A 153 -0.36 -7.74 -9.04
N ASP A 154 -0.99 -7.64 -10.21
CA ASP A 154 -0.87 -6.48 -11.09
C ASP A 154 -1.89 -5.38 -10.75
N THR A 155 -1.88 -4.27 -11.50
CA THR A 155 -2.79 -3.13 -11.31
C THR A 155 -4.28 -3.45 -11.54
N SER A 156 -4.61 -4.62 -12.09
CA SER A 156 -5.98 -5.11 -12.24
C SER A 156 -6.39 -6.11 -11.15
N ALA A 157 -5.55 -6.27 -10.13
CA ALA A 157 -5.66 -7.31 -9.10
C ALA A 157 -5.72 -8.73 -9.68
N LYS A 158 -5.02 -8.95 -10.78
CA LYS A 158 -4.77 -10.29 -11.31
C LYS A 158 -3.50 -10.83 -10.67
N GLU A 159 -3.59 -12.05 -10.16
CA GLU A 159 -2.41 -12.75 -9.65
C GLU A 159 -1.41 -13.01 -10.77
N VAL A 160 -0.17 -12.57 -10.57
CA VAL A 160 0.95 -12.71 -11.49
C VAL A 160 1.88 -13.84 -11.05
N CYS A 161 2.04 -13.98 -9.75
CA CYS A 161 2.96 -14.93 -9.14
C CYS A 161 2.45 -15.35 -7.76
N GLU A 162 2.56 -16.63 -7.48
CA GLU A 162 2.43 -17.20 -6.14
C GLU A 162 3.62 -18.12 -5.87
N THR A 163 4.25 -17.98 -4.69
CA THR A 163 5.36 -18.84 -4.27
C THR A 163 5.44 -18.90 -2.76
N THR A 164 6.13 -19.93 -2.24
CA THR A 164 6.35 -20.10 -0.81
C THR A 164 7.84 -20.13 -0.50
N PHE A 165 8.20 -19.67 0.69
CA PHE A 165 9.56 -19.75 1.23
C PHE A 165 9.51 -19.92 2.75
N ASN A 166 10.62 -20.39 3.32
CA ASN A 166 10.76 -20.69 4.75
C ASN A 166 11.77 -19.78 5.45
N THR A 167 12.21 -18.72 4.80
CA THR A 167 13.15 -17.74 5.34
C THR A 167 12.40 -16.47 5.64
N GLN A 168 12.48 -15.96 6.87
CA GLN A 168 11.99 -14.63 7.18
C GLN A 168 12.94 -13.59 6.60
N TYR A 169 12.40 -12.71 5.75
CA TYR A 169 13.13 -11.59 5.19
C TYR A 169 12.67 -10.28 5.83
N ASP A 170 13.63 -9.46 6.27
CA ASP A 170 13.37 -8.17 6.91
C ASP A 170 13.01 -7.09 5.88
N THR A 171 13.51 -7.24 4.66
CA THR A 171 13.21 -6.34 3.55
C THR A 171 12.78 -7.15 2.34
N ILE A 172 11.66 -6.75 1.74
CA ILE A 172 11.17 -7.29 0.47
C ILE A 172 10.72 -6.10 -0.37
N GLN A 173 11.21 -6.00 -1.61
CA GLN A 173 10.91 -4.88 -2.50
C GLN A 173 10.97 -5.31 -3.97
N PHE A 174 10.30 -4.54 -4.84
CA PHE A 174 10.41 -4.74 -6.28
C PHE A 174 11.64 -4.03 -6.86
N ASP A 175 12.30 -4.70 -7.80
CA ASP A 175 13.29 -4.12 -8.70
C ASP A 175 12.96 -4.56 -10.14
N GLY A 176 12.35 -3.66 -10.89
CA GLY A 176 11.86 -3.96 -12.24
C GLY A 176 10.89 -5.15 -12.25
N LYS A 177 11.33 -6.28 -12.81
CA LYS A 177 10.57 -7.54 -12.89
C LYS A 177 11.08 -8.60 -11.92
N SER A 178 11.72 -8.16 -10.86
CA SER A 178 12.26 -9.05 -9.82
C SER A 178 11.78 -8.59 -8.45
N VAL A 179 11.82 -9.50 -7.50
CA VAL A 179 11.63 -9.24 -6.08
C VAL A 179 12.98 -9.46 -5.41
N LEU A 180 13.47 -8.42 -4.73
CA LEU A 180 14.65 -8.48 -3.89
C LEU A 180 14.20 -8.77 -2.47
N MET A 181 14.86 -9.71 -1.81
CA MET A 181 14.55 -10.12 -0.45
C MET A 181 15.84 -10.19 0.35
N SER A 182 15.85 -9.63 1.55
CA SER A 182 17.03 -9.71 2.42
C SER A 182 16.66 -9.76 3.90
N ASN A 183 17.53 -10.37 4.66
CA ASN A 183 17.61 -10.25 6.11
C ASN A 183 19.08 -9.99 6.51
N ALA A 184 19.39 -10.07 7.79
CA ALA A 184 20.73 -9.75 8.29
C ALA A 184 21.87 -10.54 7.61
N SER A 185 21.61 -11.73 7.09
CA SER A 185 22.66 -12.62 6.56
C SER A 185 22.39 -13.20 5.18
N THR A 186 21.19 -12.98 4.64
CA THR A 186 20.77 -13.61 3.38
C THR A 186 20.23 -12.55 2.43
N PHE A 187 20.66 -12.62 1.18
CA PHE A 187 20.09 -11.87 0.07
C PHE A 187 19.57 -12.84 -0.98
N ALA A 188 18.38 -12.60 -1.49
CA ALA A 188 17.77 -13.42 -2.52
C ALA A 188 17.10 -12.56 -3.59
N VAL A 189 17.10 -13.02 -4.82
CA VAL A 189 16.41 -12.43 -5.96
C VAL A 189 15.49 -13.47 -6.58
N MET A 190 14.25 -13.09 -6.75
CA MET A 190 13.22 -13.91 -7.39
C MET A 190 12.61 -13.17 -8.58
N ASN A 191 12.31 -13.85 -9.67
CA ASN A 191 11.55 -13.25 -10.77
C ASN A 191 10.04 -13.34 -10.51
N LEU A 192 9.24 -12.57 -11.28
CA LEU A 192 7.77 -12.57 -11.19
C LEU A 192 7.10 -13.86 -11.72
N LYS A 193 7.86 -14.92 -11.99
CA LYS A 193 7.34 -16.27 -12.24
C LYS A 193 7.51 -17.18 -11.01
N GLY A 194 7.88 -16.61 -9.87
CA GLY A 194 8.13 -17.35 -8.63
C GLY A 194 9.45 -18.13 -8.59
N LYS A 195 10.31 -17.95 -9.61
CA LYS A 195 11.59 -18.67 -9.65
C LYS A 195 12.67 -17.88 -8.93
N MET A 196 13.30 -18.50 -7.94
CA MET A 196 14.50 -17.98 -7.29
C MET A 196 15.65 -17.96 -8.31
N LEU A 197 16.22 -16.76 -8.54
CA LEU A 197 17.33 -16.55 -9.47
C LEU A 197 18.68 -16.70 -8.77
N THR A 198 18.78 -16.17 -7.57
CA THR A 198 19.97 -16.31 -6.72
C THR A 198 19.58 -16.26 -5.24
N THR A 199 20.40 -16.91 -4.42
CA THR A 199 20.38 -16.78 -2.97
C THR A 199 21.83 -16.76 -2.51
N GLN A 200 22.21 -15.75 -1.74
CA GLN A 200 23.55 -15.53 -1.23
C GLN A 200 23.50 -15.41 0.29
N ASN A 201 24.33 -16.16 0.96
CA ASN A 201 24.54 -16.02 2.42
C ASN A 201 25.84 -15.26 2.67
N PHE A 202 25.84 -14.42 3.67
CA PHE A 202 26.96 -13.59 4.07
C PHE A 202 27.34 -13.87 5.52
N ASP A 203 28.64 -13.90 5.80
CA ASP A 203 29.17 -14.06 7.15
C ASP A 203 29.12 -12.76 7.97
N LEU A 204 28.97 -11.61 7.28
CA LEU A 204 28.80 -10.30 7.90
C LEU A 204 27.37 -9.81 7.69
N PRO A 205 26.81 -9.07 8.66
CA PRO A 205 25.46 -8.52 8.52
C PRO A 205 25.32 -7.62 7.29
N ILE A 206 24.19 -7.79 6.60
CA ILE A 206 23.76 -6.88 5.52
C ILE A 206 23.13 -5.66 6.18
N GLU A 207 23.69 -4.47 5.96
CA GLU A 207 23.16 -3.22 6.51
C GLU A 207 22.03 -2.63 5.65
N SER A 208 22.14 -2.74 4.33
CA SER A 208 21.12 -2.28 3.39
C SER A 208 21.26 -2.95 2.03
N VAL A 209 20.14 -3.05 1.32
CA VAL A 209 20.08 -3.45 -0.09
C VAL A 209 19.42 -2.33 -0.86
N LEU A 210 20.09 -1.83 -1.87
CA LEU A 210 19.57 -0.81 -2.79
C LEU A 210 19.15 -1.48 -4.10
N PRO A 211 18.00 -1.10 -4.67
CA PRO A 211 17.57 -1.57 -5.98
C PRO A 211 18.44 -1.01 -7.11
#